data_632437ed1fb3fe5c5ff90307f31c1d96
#
_entry.id   632437ed1fb3fe5c5ff90307f31c1d96
#
_cell.length_a   1.000
_cell.length_b   1.000
_cell.length_c   1.000
_cell.angle_alpha   90.00
_cell.angle_beta   90.00
_cell.angle_gamma   90.00
#
_symmetry.space_group_name_H-M   'P 1'
#
loop_
_entity.id
_entity.type
_entity.pdbx_description
1 polymer ?
#
loop_
_entity_poly.entity_id
_entity_poly.type
_entity_poly.pdbx_seq_one_letter_code
_entity_poly.pdbx_strand_id
1 'polypeptide(L)'
;INMDPLKGNAVLEIDPAITFSMIDRLFGGTGQGAKVSRDLTDIEQSVMEGIIVRILANMREAWTQVIDLRPRLGQIETNPQFAQIVPPSEMVVLVTLETKVGEEEGMMNFCIPYLTIEPIISKLSSQFWFSSVRRSSTTQYLGTLKEKLSDVDMDVVAEIGTINMPIRDVLALRVGDVVRLS
;
A
#
# COMPACT_ATOMS: atom_id res chain seq x y z
N ILE A 1 0.60 10.60 -14.86
CA ILE A 1 -0.28 9.49 -14.46
C ILE A 1 -1.39 10.04 -13.58
N ASN A 2 -2.63 9.79 -13.95
CA ASN A 2 -3.79 10.10 -13.12
C ASN A 2 -4.03 8.98 -12.10
N MET A 3 -4.30 9.33 -10.85
CA MET A 3 -4.37 8.39 -9.72
C MET A 3 -5.82 8.20 -9.19
N ASP A 4 -6.83 8.12 -10.08
CA ASP A 4 -8.23 7.94 -9.66
C ASP A 4 -8.42 6.76 -8.69
N PRO A 5 -9.14 6.88 -7.56
CA PRO A 5 -9.96 8.00 -7.08
C PRO A 5 -9.21 9.06 -6.25
N LEU A 6 -7.89 8.96 -6.13
CA LEU A 6 -7.10 9.98 -5.46
C LEU A 6 -7.04 11.24 -6.31
N LYS A 7 -7.12 12.39 -5.67
CA LYS A 7 -7.05 13.68 -6.36
C LYS A 7 -5.59 14.06 -6.61
N GLY A 8 -5.22 14.21 -7.86
CA GLY A 8 -3.88 14.62 -8.28
C GLY A 8 -3.27 13.68 -9.31
N ASN A 9 -2.10 14.07 -9.79
CA ASN A 9 -1.32 13.33 -10.77
C ASN A 9 0.00 12.90 -10.14
N ALA A 10 0.52 11.75 -10.56
CA ALA A 10 1.87 11.30 -10.27
C ALA A 10 2.73 11.36 -11.53
N VAL A 11 4.04 11.37 -11.38
CA VAL A 11 5.01 11.25 -12.48
C VAL A 11 5.76 9.93 -12.35
N LEU A 12 5.86 9.23 -13.46
CA LEU A 12 6.77 8.11 -13.63
C LEU A 12 7.87 8.56 -14.59
N GLU A 13 9.08 8.64 -14.10
CA GLU A 13 10.28 8.89 -14.88
C GLU A 13 10.98 7.56 -15.14
N ILE A 14 11.43 7.35 -16.35
CA ILE A 14 12.18 6.16 -16.77
C ILE A 14 13.46 6.63 -17.45
N ASP A 15 14.58 6.08 -17.02
CA ASP A 15 15.89 6.36 -17.64
C ASP A 15 15.83 6.07 -19.14
N PRO A 16 16.35 6.98 -20.00
CA PRO A 16 16.39 6.77 -21.43
C PRO A 16 17.09 5.47 -21.86
N ALA A 17 18.19 5.07 -21.20
CA ALA A 17 18.89 3.84 -21.53
C ALA A 17 17.97 2.62 -21.32
N ILE A 18 17.23 2.58 -20.21
CA ILE A 18 16.25 1.53 -19.92
C ILE A 18 15.09 1.58 -20.93
N THR A 19 14.62 2.78 -21.27
CA THR A 19 13.55 2.97 -22.26
C THR A 19 13.94 2.36 -23.61
N PHE A 20 15.10 2.71 -24.15
CA PHE A 20 15.57 2.17 -25.43
C PHE A 20 15.85 0.66 -25.35
N SER A 21 16.34 0.14 -24.24
CA SER A 21 16.55 -1.30 -24.02
C SER A 21 15.23 -2.08 -23.98
N MET A 22 14.17 -1.52 -23.36
CA MET A 22 12.84 -2.10 -23.37
C MET A 22 12.27 -2.17 -24.79
N ILE A 23 12.41 -1.08 -25.57
CA ILE A 23 11.95 -1.00 -26.95
C ILE A 23 12.69 -2.02 -27.82
N ASP A 24 14.02 -2.08 -27.73
CA ASP A 24 14.85 -3.03 -28.49
C ASP A 24 14.42 -4.48 -28.22
N ARG A 25 14.22 -4.82 -26.95
CA ARG A 25 13.76 -6.15 -26.55
C ARG A 25 12.37 -6.49 -27.09
N LEU A 26 11.46 -5.55 -27.14
CA LEU A 26 10.13 -5.77 -27.69
C LEU A 26 10.17 -6.06 -29.20
N PHE A 27 11.13 -5.47 -29.91
CA PHE A 27 11.37 -5.74 -31.32
C PHE A 27 12.26 -6.95 -31.57
N GLY A 28 12.62 -7.70 -30.53
CA GLY A 28 13.41 -8.95 -30.64
C GLY A 28 14.91 -8.75 -30.58
N GLY A 29 15.37 -7.56 -30.21
CA GLY A 29 16.78 -7.28 -29.99
C GLY A 29 17.34 -7.83 -28.68
N THR A 30 18.65 -7.64 -28.47
CA THR A 30 19.38 -8.14 -27.29
C THR A 30 19.16 -7.30 -26.04
N GLY A 31 18.55 -6.11 -26.17
CA GLY A 31 18.37 -5.15 -25.09
C GLY A 31 19.65 -4.35 -24.80
N GLN A 32 20.64 -4.40 -25.69
CA GLN A 32 21.76 -3.48 -25.68
C GLN A 32 21.28 -2.18 -26.32
N GLY A 33 20.65 -1.32 -25.50
CA GLY A 33 20.17 -0.04 -25.95
C GLY A 33 21.32 0.77 -26.55
N ALA A 34 21.14 1.27 -27.75
CA ALA A 34 22.07 2.24 -28.27
C ALA A 34 22.15 3.40 -27.26
N LYS A 35 23.36 3.83 -26.89
CA LYS A 35 23.57 5.07 -26.11
C LYS A 35 23.15 6.26 -26.96
N VAL A 36 21.87 6.40 -27.19
CA VAL A 36 21.26 7.40 -28.08
C VAL A 36 20.71 8.50 -27.18
N SER A 37 21.31 9.68 -27.32
CA SER A 37 20.79 10.91 -26.70
C SER A 37 19.88 11.61 -27.71
N ARG A 38 18.69 11.11 -27.92
CA ARG A 38 17.62 11.69 -28.73
C ARG A 38 16.27 11.46 -28.13
N ASP A 39 15.28 12.23 -28.51
CA ASP A 39 13.90 12.01 -28.18
C ASP A 39 13.34 10.71 -28.83
N LEU A 40 12.30 10.17 -28.23
CA LEU A 40 11.56 9.05 -28.78
C LEU A 40 10.83 9.47 -30.05
N THR A 41 10.84 8.61 -31.05
CA THR A 41 9.95 8.75 -32.20
C THR A 41 8.52 8.41 -31.83
N ASP A 42 7.53 8.81 -32.64
CA ASP A 42 6.12 8.54 -32.41
C ASP A 42 5.82 7.03 -32.25
N ILE A 43 6.54 6.20 -33.02
CA ILE A 43 6.41 4.73 -32.93
C ILE A 43 6.98 4.23 -31.61
N GLU A 44 8.15 4.68 -31.20
CA GLU A 44 8.79 4.32 -29.92
C GLU A 44 7.95 4.79 -28.74
N GLN A 45 7.35 5.97 -28.82
CA GLN A 45 6.43 6.49 -27.82
C GLN A 45 5.18 5.60 -27.69
N SER A 46 4.58 5.20 -28.80
CA SER A 46 3.41 4.29 -28.80
C SER A 46 3.73 2.92 -28.19
N VAL A 47 4.93 2.41 -28.44
CA VAL A 47 5.42 1.17 -27.81
C VAL A 47 5.57 1.33 -26.31
N MET A 48 6.18 2.45 -25.88
CA MET A 48 6.33 2.75 -24.45
C MET A 48 5.00 2.95 -23.74
N GLU A 49 4.01 3.57 -24.39
CA GLU A 49 2.65 3.67 -23.85
C GLU A 49 2.11 2.28 -23.49
N GLY A 50 2.28 1.29 -24.36
CA GLY A 50 1.87 -0.09 -24.11
C GLY A 50 2.55 -0.71 -22.88
N ILE A 51 3.86 -0.46 -22.70
CA ILE A 51 4.61 -0.92 -21.53
C ILE A 51 4.08 -0.24 -20.26
N ILE A 52 3.93 1.08 -20.30
CA ILE A 52 3.49 1.86 -19.15
C ILE A 52 2.09 1.42 -18.72
N VAL A 53 1.17 1.20 -19.66
CA VAL A 53 -0.18 0.69 -19.35
C VAL A 53 -0.12 -0.65 -18.61
N ARG A 54 0.80 -1.54 -18.96
CA ARG A 54 1.00 -2.82 -18.23
C ARG A 54 1.56 -2.60 -16.82
N ILE A 55 2.51 -1.68 -16.67
CA ILE A 55 3.03 -1.28 -15.34
C ILE A 55 1.89 -0.75 -14.47
N LEU A 56 1.04 0.13 -15.02
CA LEU A 56 -0.10 0.69 -14.31
C LEU A 56 -1.15 -0.36 -13.95
N ALA A 57 -1.37 -1.38 -14.80
CA ALA A 57 -2.26 -2.50 -14.49
C ALA A 57 -1.74 -3.32 -13.31
N ASN A 58 -0.44 -3.65 -13.27
CA ASN A 58 0.19 -4.34 -12.15
C ASN A 58 0.17 -3.49 -10.87
N MET A 59 0.38 -2.19 -11.01
CA MET A 59 0.27 -1.24 -9.90
C MET A 59 -1.14 -1.23 -9.32
N ARG A 60 -2.19 -1.23 -10.16
CA ARG A 60 -3.57 -1.34 -9.71
C ARG A 60 -3.78 -2.61 -8.88
N GLU A 61 -3.29 -3.76 -9.36
CA GLU A 61 -3.41 -5.02 -8.63
C GLU A 61 -2.71 -4.96 -7.27
N ALA A 62 -1.50 -4.42 -7.21
CA ALA A 62 -0.76 -4.26 -5.96
C ALA A 62 -1.48 -3.37 -4.92
N TRP A 63 -2.22 -2.36 -5.40
CA TRP A 63 -2.92 -1.42 -4.53
C TRP A 63 -4.32 -1.89 -4.09
N THR A 64 -4.84 -3.00 -4.59
CA THR A 64 -6.18 -3.50 -4.26
C THR A 64 -6.42 -3.71 -2.76
N GLN A 65 -5.37 -4.03 -2.01
CA GLN A 65 -5.46 -4.22 -0.55
C GLN A 65 -5.56 -2.90 0.23
N VAL A 66 -5.19 -1.79 -0.37
CA VAL A 66 -5.20 -0.46 0.25
C VAL A 66 -6.40 0.35 -0.23
N ILE A 67 -6.57 0.41 -1.55
CA ILE A 67 -7.63 1.17 -2.23
C ILE A 67 -7.83 0.61 -3.65
N ASP A 68 -9.06 0.68 -4.20
CA ASP A 68 -9.32 0.40 -5.63
C ASP A 68 -8.76 1.54 -6.49
N LEU A 69 -7.42 1.55 -6.63
CA LEU A 69 -6.73 2.52 -7.44
C LEU A 69 -6.90 2.20 -8.92
N ARG A 70 -7.21 3.20 -9.73
CA ARG A 70 -7.38 3.09 -11.19
C ARG A 70 -6.41 4.04 -11.88
N PRO A 71 -5.12 3.72 -11.85
CA PRO A 71 -4.13 4.58 -12.48
C PRO A 71 -4.31 4.58 -13.99
N ARG A 72 -4.23 5.77 -14.59
CA ARG A 72 -4.32 5.95 -16.04
C ARG A 72 -3.13 6.74 -16.54
N LEU A 73 -2.63 6.36 -17.69
CA LEU A 73 -1.65 7.15 -18.39
C LEU A 73 -2.29 8.49 -18.79
N GLY A 74 -1.63 9.56 -18.41
CA GLY A 74 -1.97 10.91 -18.87
C GLY A 74 -1.19 11.27 -20.12
N GLN A 75 -0.22 12.17 -19.98
CA GLN A 75 0.63 12.62 -21.06
C GLN A 75 2.03 12.05 -20.88
N ILE A 76 2.70 11.71 -21.99
CA ILE A 76 4.13 11.43 -22.03
C ILE A 76 4.84 12.75 -22.40
N GLU A 77 5.85 13.06 -21.63
CA GLU A 77 6.67 14.25 -21.83
C GLU A 77 8.14 13.84 -21.86
N THR A 78 8.87 14.28 -22.88
CA THR A 78 10.30 13.99 -23.02
C THR A 78 11.17 15.07 -22.40
N ASN A 79 10.63 16.27 -22.23
CA ASN A 79 11.33 17.36 -21.59
C ASN A 79 10.96 17.50 -20.11
N PRO A 80 11.88 17.22 -19.16
CA PRO A 80 11.60 17.28 -17.72
C PRO A 80 11.08 18.64 -17.24
N GLN A 81 11.37 19.72 -17.94
CA GLN A 81 10.92 21.06 -17.55
C GLN A 81 9.40 21.25 -17.69
N PHE A 82 8.75 20.45 -18.53
CA PHE A 82 7.30 20.49 -18.72
C PHE A 82 6.57 19.46 -17.86
N ALA A 83 7.29 18.58 -17.17
CA ALA A 83 6.71 17.54 -16.31
C ALA A 83 6.32 18.04 -14.91
N GLN A 84 6.21 19.35 -14.70
CA GLN A 84 5.84 19.90 -13.40
C GLN A 84 4.37 19.63 -13.06
N ILE A 85 4.13 18.84 -12.01
CA ILE A 85 2.78 18.48 -11.53
C ILE A 85 2.38 19.23 -10.27
N VAL A 86 3.33 19.78 -9.53
CA VAL A 86 3.12 20.54 -8.29
C VAL A 86 4.12 21.71 -8.19
N PRO A 87 3.83 22.74 -7.40
CA PRO A 87 4.79 23.80 -7.10
C PRO A 87 6.07 23.27 -6.45
N PRO A 88 7.23 23.92 -6.64
CA PRO A 88 8.49 23.49 -6.07
C PRO A 88 8.55 23.41 -4.54
N SER A 89 7.63 24.07 -3.85
CA SER A 89 7.50 24.07 -2.38
C SER A 89 6.68 22.90 -1.85
N GLU A 90 6.05 22.12 -2.73
CA GLU A 90 5.17 21.01 -2.35
C GLU A 90 5.99 19.78 -1.96
N MET A 91 5.54 19.08 -0.91
CA MET A 91 6.13 17.80 -0.53
C MET A 91 5.72 16.71 -1.51
N VAL A 92 6.70 15.86 -1.89
CA VAL A 92 6.48 14.71 -2.74
C VAL A 92 7.05 13.45 -2.09
N VAL A 93 6.45 12.32 -2.37
CA VAL A 93 7.03 11.00 -2.10
C VAL A 93 7.70 10.52 -3.38
N LEU A 94 9.00 10.30 -3.31
CA LEU A 94 9.80 9.77 -4.41
C LEU A 94 10.16 8.32 -4.11
N VAL A 95 9.76 7.41 -5.00
CA VAL A 95 10.16 6.01 -4.97
C VAL A 95 11.10 5.77 -6.13
N THR A 96 12.35 5.47 -5.82
CA THR A 96 13.39 5.15 -6.82
C THR A 96 13.57 3.63 -6.88
N LEU A 97 13.50 3.08 -8.08
CA LEU A 97 13.68 1.66 -8.37
C LEU A 97 14.90 1.48 -9.27
N GLU A 98 15.86 0.68 -8.82
CA GLU A 98 16.90 0.17 -9.71
C GLU A 98 16.27 -0.84 -10.66
N THR A 99 16.48 -0.61 -11.96
CA THR A 99 15.87 -1.42 -13.02
C THR A 99 16.96 -1.95 -13.94
N LYS A 100 16.89 -3.25 -14.23
CA LYS A 100 17.80 -3.92 -15.16
C LYS A 100 17.04 -4.54 -16.30
N VAL A 101 17.45 -4.24 -17.53
CA VAL A 101 16.89 -4.83 -18.75
C VAL A 101 18.03 -5.40 -19.59
N GLY A 102 18.20 -6.73 -19.58
CA GLY A 102 19.37 -7.37 -20.14
C GLY A 102 20.62 -7.01 -19.37
N GLU A 103 21.58 -6.38 -20.01
CA GLU A 103 22.81 -5.87 -19.39
C GLU A 103 22.76 -4.38 -19.04
N GLU A 104 21.73 -3.66 -19.48
CA GLU A 104 21.56 -2.24 -19.18
C GLU A 104 20.90 -2.06 -17.80
N GLU A 105 21.48 -1.16 -17.02
CA GLU A 105 21.01 -0.79 -15.68
C GLU A 105 20.66 0.70 -15.68
N GLY A 106 19.58 1.04 -15.00
CA GLY A 106 19.11 2.43 -14.88
C GLY A 106 18.06 2.56 -13.81
N MET A 107 17.52 3.75 -13.68
CA MET A 107 16.55 4.06 -12.63
C MET A 107 15.16 4.33 -13.21
N MET A 108 14.16 3.94 -12.43
CA MET A 108 12.78 4.38 -12.59
C MET A 108 12.37 5.12 -11.33
N ASN A 109 11.89 6.34 -11.48
CA ASN A 109 11.44 7.17 -10.37
C ASN A 109 9.92 7.35 -10.43
N PHE A 110 9.25 7.06 -9.33
CA PHE A 110 7.82 7.32 -9.19
C PHE A 110 7.61 8.43 -8.17
N CYS A 111 7.17 9.57 -8.63
CA CYS A 111 6.96 10.78 -7.85
C CYS A 111 5.46 11.01 -7.63
N ILE A 112 5.05 11.01 -6.37
CA ILE A 112 3.65 11.22 -5.96
C ILE A 112 3.59 12.43 -5.03
N PRO A 113 2.77 13.45 -5.34
CA PRO A 113 2.54 14.54 -4.40
C PRO A 113 1.97 14.04 -3.08
N TYR A 114 2.47 14.57 -1.96
CA TYR A 114 2.01 14.16 -0.62
C TYR A 114 0.49 14.31 -0.46
N LEU A 115 -0.08 15.41 -0.92
CA LEU A 115 -1.52 15.66 -0.87
C LEU A 115 -2.35 14.59 -1.59
N THR A 116 -1.78 13.95 -2.62
CA THR A 116 -2.45 12.86 -3.35
C THR A 116 -2.61 11.61 -2.50
N ILE A 117 -1.59 11.25 -1.69
CA ILE A 117 -1.59 10.03 -0.86
C ILE A 117 -2.00 10.26 0.59
N GLU A 118 -2.06 11.51 1.05
CA GLU A 118 -2.43 11.88 2.41
C GLU A 118 -3.70 11.15 2.91
N PRO A 119 -4.80 11.06 2.12
CA PRO A 119 -6.03 10.39 2.57
C PRO A 119 -5.87 8.89 2.87
N ILE A 120 -4.80 8.27 2.37
CA ILE A 120 -4.57 6.82 2.48
C ILE A 120 -3.33 6.46 3.29
N ILE A 121 -2.55 7.44 3.77
CA ILE A 121 -1.32 7.20 4.54
C ILE A 121 -1.58 6.31 5.75
N SER A 122 -2.69 6.50 6.44
CA SER A 122 -3.06 5.66 7.60
C SER A 122 -3.21 4.18 7.22
N LYS A 123 -3.63 3.88 6.00
CA LYS A 123 -3.76 2.51 5.48
C LYS A 123 -2.42 1.92 5.03
N LEU A 124 -1.42 2.76 4.76
CA LEU A 124 -0.07 2.34 4.36
C LEU A 124 0.83 2.04 5.56
N SER A 125 0.39 2.33 6.79
CA SER A 125 1.17 2.05 7.99
C SER A 125 1.34 0.53 8.18
N SER A 126 2.51 0.12 8.67
CA SER A 126 2.84 -1.29 8.97
C SER A 126 1.81 -1.93 9.90
N GLN A 127 1.24 -1.15 10.82
CA GLN A 127 0.23 -1.61 11.77
C GLN A 127 -1.07 -2.04 11.07
N PHE A 128 -1.46 -1.36 9.99
CA PHE A 128 -2.61 -1.74 9.17
C PHE A 128 -2.34 -3.04 8.39
N TRP A 129 -1.14 -3.19 7.84
CA TRP A 129 -0.73 -4.41 7.11
C TRP A 129 -0.74 -5.64 8.02
N PHE A 130 -0.16 -5.56 9.21
CA PHE A 130 -0.19 -6.68 10.17
C PHE A 130 -1.61 -7.03 10.63
N SER A 131 -2.50 -6.07 10.73
CA SER A 131 -3.90 -6.33 11.08
C SER A 131 -4.72 -6.93 9.93
N SER A 132 -4.44 -6.57 8.68
CA SER A 132 -5.12 -7.09 7.49
C SER A 132 -4.67 -8.52 7.14
N VAL A 133 -3.37 -8.81 7.26
CA VAL A 133 -2.83 -10.17 7.08
C VAL A 133 -3.43 -11.13 8.10
N ARG A 134 -3.63 -10.69 9.35
CA ARG A 134 -4.34 -11.50 10.36
C ARG A 134 -5.79 -11.82 9.97
N ARG A 135 -6.49 -10.91 9.31
CA ARG A 135 -7.90 -11.13 8.90
C ARG A 135 -8.04 -12.16 7.78
N SER A 136 -7.14 -12.20 6.81
CA SER A 136 -7.22 -13.15 5.70
C SER A 136 -6.84 -14.59 6.10
N SER A 137 -5.95 -14.76 7.08
CA SER A 137 -5.58 -16.09 7.60
C SER A 137 -6.55 -16.62 8.64
N THR A 138 -7.34 -15.76 9.30
CA THR A 138 -8.24 -16.15 10.40
C THR A 138 -9.39 -17.03 9.92
N THR A 139 -9.88 -16.85 8.68
CA THR A 139 -11.03 -17.62 8.19
C THR A 139 -10.70 -19.10 7.97
N GLN A 140 -9.47 -19.41 7.60
CA GLN A 140 -9.04 -20.79 7.32
C GLN A 140 -8.82 -21.62 8.61
N TYR A 141 -8.47 -20.95 9.71
CA TYR A 141 -8.18 -21.60 11.00
C TYR A 141 -9.33 -21.50 12.02
N LEU A 142 -10.41 -20.78 11.71
CA LEU A 142 -11.55 -20.63 12.64
C LEU A 142 -12.19 -21.96 13.00
N GLY A 143 -12.30 -22.90 12.07
CA GLY A 143 -12.82 -24.25 12.32
C GLY A 143 -11.96 -25.02 13.33
N THR A 144 -10.66 -25.08 13.07
CA THR A 144 -9.69 -25.78 13.94
C THR A 144 -9.54 -25.11 15.31
N LEU A 145 -9.62 -23.76 15.34
CA LEU A 145 -9.58 -23.00 16.59
C LEU A 145 -10.82 -23.26 17.45
N LYS A 146 -12.01 -23.28 16.82
CA LYS A 146 -13.27 -23.58 17.51
C LYS A 146 -13.30 -24.99 18.06
N GLU A 147 -12.79 -25.96 17.31
CA GLU A 147 -12.68 -27.37 17.77
C GLU A 147 -11.72 -27.48 18.96
N LYS A 148 -10.56 -26.81 18.91
CA LYS A 148 -9.60 -26.81 20.02
C LYS A 148 -10.05 -26.04 21.25
N LEU A 149 -10.87 -25.00 21.06
CA LEU A 149 -11.44 -24.20 22.18
C LEU A 149 -12.61 -24.90 22.87
N SER A 150 -13.30 -25.87 22.21
CA SER A 150 -14.39 -26.60 22.83
C SER A 150 -13.93 -27.54 23.95
N ASP A 151 -12.66 -27.93 23.94
CA ASP A 151 -12.06 -28.85 24.92
C ASP A 151 -11.27 -28.11 26.02
N VAL A 152 -11.34 -26.78 26.07
CA VAL A 152 -10.65 -25.98 27.09
C VAL A 152 -11.57 -25.66 28.23
N ASP A 153 -11.18 -26.07 29.42
CA ASP A 153 -11.86 -25.69 30.66
C ASP A 153 -11.59 -24.23 31.00
N MET A 154 -12.62 -23.48 31.31
CA MET A 154 -12.54 -22.08 31.71
C MET A 154 -13.26 -21.87 33.03
N ASP A 155 -12.61 -21.11 33.92
CA ASP A 155 -13.29 -20.67 35.17
C ASP A 155 -14.35 -19.63 34.82
N VAL A 156 -15.60 -19.92 35.19
CA VAL A 156 -16.71 -18.97 35.04
C VAL A 156 -17.07 -18.40 36.39
N VAL A 157 -16.88 -17.11 36.54
CA VAL A 157 -17.25 -16.35 37.74
C VAL A 157 -18.51 -15.55 37.45
N ALA A 158 -19.59 -15.81 38.16
CA ALA A 158 -20.81 -15.01 38.10
C ALA A 158 -20.78 -13.94 39.18
N GLU A 159 -20.57 -12.71 38.77
CA GLU A 159 -20.61 -11.55 39.69
C GLU A 159 -22.02 -10.96 39.68
N ILE A 160 -22.69 -10.99 40.85
CA ILE A 160 -24.06 -10.50 41.01
C ILE A 160 -24.05 -8.97 41.28
N GLY A 161 -22.97 -8.45 41.79
CA GLY A 161 -22.78 -7.02 42.09
C GLY A 161 -21.57 -6.80 42.97
N THR A 162 -21.18 -5.55 43.10
CA THR A 162 -20.04 -5.12 43.92
C THR A 162 -20.48 -4.11 44.97
N ILE A 163 -19.74 -4.02 46.06
CA ILE A 163 -19.89 -2.97 47.06
C ILE A 163 -18.56 -2.54 47.61
N ASN A 164 -18.40 -1.25 47.84
CA ASN A 164 -17.27 -0.69 48.55
C ASN A 164 -17.62 -0.53 50.04
N MET A 165 -16.95 -1.29 50.90
CA MET A 165 -17.22 -1.32 52.31
C MET A 165 -15.91 -1.13 53.13
N PRO A 166 -15.88 -0.32 54.19
CA PRO A 166 -14.76 -0.23 55.10
C PRO A 166 -14.44 -1.61 55.74
N ILE A 167 -13.13 -1.87 55.97
CA ILE A 167 -12.69 -3.17 56.53
C ILE A 167 -13.35 -3.46 57.90
N ARG A 168 -13.56 -2.46 58.73
CA ARG A 168 -14.23 -2.62 60.02
C ARG A 168 -15.65 -3.21 59.87
N ASP A 169 -16.37 -2.81 58.82
CA ASP A 169 -17.74 -3.23 58.58
C ASP A 169 -17.77 -4.66 58.00
N VAL A 170 -16.73 -5.01 57.17
CA VAL A 170 -16.54 -6.40 56.70
C VAL A 170 -16.27 -7.34 57.88
N LEU A 171 -15.45 -6.93 58.88
CA LEU A 171 -15.16 -7.74 60.06
C LEU A 171 -16.35 -7.87 61.01
N ALA A 172 -17.35 -6.99 60.93
CA ALA A 172 -18.55 -7.02 61.73
C ALA A 172 -19.67 -7.87 61.13
N LEU A 173 -19.55 -8.32 59.85
CA LEU A 173 -20.59 -9.12 59.17
C LEU A 173 -20.84 -10.44 59.87
N ARG A 174 -22.13 -10.78 59.97
CA ARG A 174 -22.63 -12.05 60.56
C ARG A 174 -23.54 -12.76 59.56
N VAL A 175 -23.69 -14.05 59.77
CA VAL A 175 -24.63 -14.85 58.98
C VAL A 175 -26.06 -14.32 59.21
N GLY A 176 -26.73 -13.91 58.15
CA GLY A 176 -28.04 -13.28 58.18
C GLY A 176 -28.07 -11.80 57.87
N ASP A 177 -26.90 -11.14 57.79
CA ASP A 177 -26.82 -9.74 57.41
C ASP A 177 -27.15 -9.56 55.93
N VAL A 178 -27.81 -8.47 55.58
CA VAL A 178 -28.19 -8.10 54.22
C VAL A 178 -27.26 -6.99 53.73
N VAL A 179 -26.50 -7.29 52.68
CA VAL A 179 -25.63 -6.35 52.03
C VAL A 179 -26.26 -5.89 50.70
N ARG A 180 -26.49 -4.59 50.57
CA ARG A 180 -27.05 -4.02 49.34
C ARG A 180 -25.95 -3.82 48.34
N LEU A 181 -26.01 -4.51 47.22
CA LEU A 181 -25.10 -4.37 46.07
C LEU A 181 -25.50 -3.18 45.22
N SER A 182 -24.51 -2.55 44.60
CA SER A 182 -24.68 -1.44 43.64
C SER A 182 -24.68 -1.93 42.20
#